data_4ec227100b288289690dfc104a76a4ad
#
_entry.id   4ec227100b288289690dfc104a76a4ad
#
_cell.length_a   1.000
_cell.length_b   1.000
_cell.length_c   1.000
_cell.angle_alpha   90.00
_cell.angle_beta   90.00
_cell.angle_gamma   90.00
#
_symmetry.space_group_name_H-M   'P 1'
#
loop_
_entity.id
_entity.type
_entity.pdbx_description
1 polymer ?
#
loop_
_entity_poly.entity_id
_entity_poly.type
_entity_poly.pdbx_seq_one_letter_code
_entity_poly.pdbx_strand_id
1 'polypeptide(L)'
;MKKTLQYISIGLIFLISCQDKTGFSGFQNGDIIFQTSKSGQSRAIQIATGSNYSHMGIVYKQENEFFVYEAVQPVKLTPLNDWINRGKNAHYVVKRIKNSEKLLTPEALTKMKQVGEKYAGKDYDLYFEWSDSRIYCSELVWKIYKEAVGLEIGELEELSDFNLTNETVKQKLMERYGDNIPKEELVISPESMFNSDKLITIFEN
;
A
#
# COMPACT_ATOMS: atom_id res chain seq x y z
N MET A 1 16.65 75.72 8.05
CA MET A 1 16.95 74.37 8.45
C MET A 1 15.69 73.50 8.20
N LYS A 2 15.64 72.75 7.12
CA LYS A 2 14.54 71.83 6.80
C LYS A 2 14.89 70.46 7.32
N LYS A 3 14.12 69.92 8.28
CA LYS A 3 14.27 68.53 8.79
C LYS A 3 13.52 67.57 7.84
N THR A 4 14.24 66.71 7.18
CA THR A 4 13.66 65.67 6.34
C THR A 4 13.34 64.45 7.25
N LEU A 5 12.07 64.10 7.32
CA LEU A 5 11.57 62.95 8.11
C LEU A 5 11.64 61.72 7.18
N GLN A 6 12.52 60.75 7.49
CA GLN A 6 12.59 59.46 6.77
C GLN A 6 11.56 58.48 7.41
N TYR A 7 10.58 58.09 6.59
CA TYR A 7 9.67 56.99 6.96
C TYR A 7 10.29 55.66 6.65
N ILE A 8 10.60 54.88 7.68
CA ILE A 8 11.00 53.47 7.54
C ILE A 8 9.74 52.64 7.40
N SER A 9 9.47 52.16 6.19
CA SER A 9 8.39 51.23 5.93
C SER A 9 8.83 49.80 6.34
N ILE A 10 8.32 49.30 7.45
CA ILE A 10 8.50 47.91 7.90
C ILE A 10 7.52 47.06 7.10
N GLY A 11 8.04 46.39 6.06
CA GLY A 11 7.27 45.41 5.33
C GLY A 11 7.01 44.18 6.19
N LEU A 12 5.75 43.95 6.55
CA LEU A 12 5.30 42.77 7.26
C LEU A 12 5.26 41.60 6.26
N ILE A 13 6.28 40.73 6.31
CA ILE A 13 6.31 39.48 5.54
C ILE A 13 5.33 38.51 6.20
N PHE A 14 4.14 38.36 5.61
CA PHE A 14 3.24 37.25 5.94
C PHE A 14 3.83 35.96 5.40
N LEU A 15 4.42 35.14 6.27
CA LEU A 15 4.69 33.75 5.99
C LEU A 15 3.36 33.03 5.90
N ILE A 16 2.86 32.84 4.68
CA ILE A 16 1.71 31.96 4.43
C ILE A 16 2.21 30.53 4.70
N SER A 17 1.97 30.05 5.90
CA SER A 17 2.10 28.63 6.21
C SER A 17 1.03 27.88 5.40
N CYS A 18 1.42 27.15 4.36
CA CYS A 18 0.55 26.19 3.72
C CYS A 18 0.26 25.07 4.73
N GLN A 19 -0.79 25.23 5.54
CA GLN A 19 -1.34 24.11 6.29
C GLN A 19 -1.95 23.12 5.30
N ASP A 20 -1.43 21.90 5.33
CA ASP A 20 -1.94 20.78 4.55
C ASP A 20 -3.37 20.47 5.02
N LYS A 21 -4.37 20.91 4.25
CA LYS A 21 -5.80 20.78 4.58
C LYS A 21 -6.34 19.34 4.43
N THR A 22 -5.49 18.40 4.02
CA THR A 22 -5.92 17.05 3.65
C THR A 22 -6.05 16.08 4.83
N GLY A 23 -5.56 16.43 6.03
CA GLY A 23 -5.55 15.52 7.19
C GLY A 23 -4.52 14.37 7.08
N PHE A 24 -3.76 14.31 5.98
CA PHE A 24 -2.76 13.29 5.72
C PHE A 24 -1.32 13.83 5.84
N SER A 25 -1.13 14.80 6.75
CA SER A 25 0.19 15.38 7.02
C SER A 25 1.15 14.28 7.50
N GLY A 26 2.30 14.17 6.83
CA GLY A 26 3.30 13.16 7.15
C GLY A 26 3.31 11.94 6.25
N PHE A 27 2.32 11.74 5.38
CA PHE A 27 2.38 10.67 4.35
C PHE A 27 3.37 11.05 3.25
N GLN A 28 4.05 10.04 2.72
CA GLN A 28 5.08 10.18 1.70
C GLN A 28 4.89 9.17 0.56
N ASN A 29 5.48 9.49 -0.59
CA ASN A 29 5.58 8.52 -1.68
C ASN A 29 6.31 7.26 -1.22
N GLY A 30 5.71 6.10 -1.50
CA GLY A 30 6.26 4.81 -1.10
C GLY A 30 5.77 4.33 0.28
N ASP A 31 4.98 5.10 1.04
CA ASP A 31 4.32 4.54 2.22
C ASP A 31 3.40 3.38 1.82
N ILE A 32 3.29 2.39 2.67
CA ILE A 32 2.44 1.22 2.45
C ILE A 32 1.22 1.35 3.34
N ILE A 33 0.03 1.24 2.76
CA ILE A 33 -1.23 1.38 3.47
C ILE A 33 -1.98 0.05 3.51
N PHE A 34 -2.55 -0.28 4.67
CA PHE A 34 -3.22 -1.54 4.95
C PHE A 34 -4.65 -1.30 5.44
N GLN A 35 -5.58 -2.16 5.04
CA GLN A 35 -6.97 -2.15 5.53
C GLN A 35 -7.59 -3.54 5.52
N THR A 36 -8.72 -3.68 6.23
CA THR A 36 -9.65 -4.78 6.06
C THR A 36 -10.56 -4.46 4.87
N SER A 37 -10.45 -5.20 3.78
CA SER A 37 -11.33 -5.04 2.62
C SER A 37 -12.74 -5.58 2.94
N LYS A 38 -13.75 -5.01 2.26
CA LYS A 38 -15.15 -5.54 2.26
C LYS A 38 -15.41 -6.56 1.15
N SER A 39 -14.37 -7.02 0.44
CA SER A 39 -14.50 -8.00 -0.64
C SER A 39 -14.94 -9.37 -0.12
N GLY A 40 -15.56 -10.18 -0.99
CA GLY A 40 -16.03 -11.51 -0.62
C GLY A 40 -14.93 -12.49 -0.18
N GLN A 41 -13.67 -12.23 -0.53
CA GLN A 41 -12.51 -13.03 -0.12
C GLN A 41 -11.84 -12.54 1.17
N SER A 42 -12.12 -11.30 1.59
CA SER A 42 -11.42 -10.66 2.72
C SER A 42 -11.46 -11.52 4.00
N ARG A 43 -12.63 -12.09 4.31
CA ARG A 43 -12.78 -12.93 5.51
C ARG A 43 -11.93 -14.21 5.44
N ALA A 44 -11.85 -14.83 4.26
CA ALA A 44 -11.02 -16.02 4.08
C ALA A 44 -9.52 -15.68 4.23
N ILE A 45 -9.06 -14.56 3.66
CA ILE A 45 -7.70 -14.08 3.82
C ILE A 45 -7.38 -13.84 5.31
N GLN A 46 -8.25 -13.11 6.03
CA GLN A 46 -8.05 -12.84 7.45
C GLN A 46 -7.91 -14.11 8.29
N ILE A 47 -8.76 -15.12 8.03
CA ILE A 47 -8.72 -16.39 8.76
C ILE A 47 -7.47 -17.19 8.39
N ALA A 48 -7.15 -17.26 7.09
CA ALA A 48 -6.01 -18.03 6.62
C ALA A 48 -4.69 -17.50 7.19
N THR A 49 -4.55 -16.17 7.27
CA THR A 49 -3.32 -15.50 7.72
C THR A 49 -3.32 -15.14 9.21
N GLY A 50 -4.44 -15.29 9.92
CA GLY A 50 -4.56 -14.87 11.32
C GLY A 50 -4.53 -13.35 11.53
N SER A 51 -4.75 -12.55 10.49
CA SER A 51 -4.61 -11.09 10.49
C SER A 51 -5.94 -10.35 10.32
N ASN A 52 -5.98 -9.10 10.74
CA ASN A 52 -7.09 -8.19 10.42
C ASN A 52 -6.96 -7.60 9.00
N TYR A 53 -5.76 -7.55 8.45
CA TYR A 53 -5.52 -6.89 7.18
C TYR A 53 -5.62 -7.86 6.01
N SER A 54 -6.41 -7.49 5.01
CA SER A 54 -6.68 -8.31 3.84
C SER A 54 -6.47 -7.57 2.52
N HIS A 55 -6.08 -6.31 2.59
CA HIS A 55 -5.79 -5.48 1.41
C HIS A 55 -4.76 -4.41 1.72
N MET A 56 -3.97 -4.04 0.70
CA MET A 56 -2.91 -3.06 0.81
C MET A 56 -2.57 -2.40 -0.53
N GLY A 57 -1.78 -1.34 -0.48
CA GLY A 57 -1.25 -0.66 -1.65
C GLY A 57 -0.12 0.30 -1.28
N ILE A 58 0.40 1.04 -2.27
CA ILE A 58 1.46 2.03 -2.11
C ILE A 58 0.88 3.42 -2.23
N VAL A 59 1.17 4.29 -1.28
CA VAL A 59 0.76 5.70 -1.29
C VAL A 59 1.63 6.49 -2.25
N TYR A 60 0.99 7.27 -3.11
CA TYR A 60 1.64 8.26 -3.98
C TYR A 60 0.96 9.61 -3.85
N LYS A 61 1.77 10.66 -3.83
CA LYS A 61 1.31 12.05 -3.91
C LYS A 61 1.46 12.53 -5.36
N GLN A 62 0.38 13.06 -5.93
CA GLN A 62 0.38 13.75 -7.22
C GLN A 62 -0.15 15.16 -6.98
N GLU A 63 0.67 16.18 -7.28
CA GLU A 63 0.35 17.57 -6.93
C GLU A 63 0.04 17.72 -5.42
N ASN A 64 -1.21 18.00 -5.07
CA ASN A 64 -1.66 18.17 -3.69
C ASN A 64 -2.60 17.06 -3.21
N GLU A 65 -2.74 15.97 -3.98
CA GLU A 65 -3.64 14.86 -3.68
C GLU A 65 -2.87 13.57 -3.45
N PHE A 66 -3.42 12.71 -2.58
CA PHE A 66 -2.87 11.39 -2.31
C PHE A 66 -3.70 10.31 -3.00
N PHE A 67 -3.00 9.33 -3.54
CA PHE A 67 -3.53 8.16 -4.21
C PHE A 67 -2.91 6.90 -3.62
N VAL A 68 -3.61 5.77 -3.77
CA VAL A 68 -3.07 4.44 -3.49
C VAL A 68 -2.95 3.69 -4.80
N TYR A 69 -1.74 3.23 -5.13
CA TYR A 69 -1.53 2.30 -6.22
C TYR A 69 -1.77 0.89 -5.71
N GLU A 70 -2.74 0.20 -6.27
CA GLU A 70 -3.25 -1.04 -5.74
C GLU A 70 -3.64 -2.04 -6.82
N ALA A 71 -3.51 -3.34 -6.50
CA ALA A 71 -4.14 -4.38 -7.29
C ALA A 71 -5.59 -4.56 -6.83
N VAL A 72 -6.49 -4.16 -7.71
CA VAL A 72 -7.93 -4.42 -7.71
C VAL A 72 -8.31 -4.82 -9.14
N GLN A 73 -9.55 -4.80 -9.49
CA GLN A 73 -9.97 -5.09 -10.87
C GLN A 73 -10.26 -3.80 -11.63
N PRO A 74 -9.37 -3.32 -12.51
CA PRO A 74 -7.95 -3.70 -12.70
C PRO A 74 -6.99 -2.96 -11.75
N VAL A 75 -5.67 -3.25 -11.85
CA VAL A 75 -4.60 -2.50 -11.16
C VAL A 75 -4.64 -1.03 -11.56
N LYS A 76 -4.68 -0.13 -10.57
CA LYS A 76 -4.83 1.32 -10.81
C LYS A 76 -4.38 2.19 -9.65
N LEU A 77 -4.34 3.50 -9.88
CA LEU A 77 -4.34 4.52 -8.84
C LEU A 77 -5.78 4.79 -8.39
N THR A 78 -6.01 4.76 -7.09
CA THR A 78 -7.29 5.10 -6.45
C THR A 78 -7.08 6.32 -5.55
N PRO A 79 -7.92 7.36 -5.59
CA PRO A 79 -7.86 8.46 -4.64
C PRO A 79 -7.87 7.94 -3.20
N LEU A 80 -7.02 8.48 -2.33
CA LEU A 80 -6.82 7.96 -0.97
C LEU A 80 -8.12 7.91 -0.16
N ASN A 81 -8.95 8.95 -0.24
CA ASN A 81 -10.25 8.97 0.46
C ASN A 81 -11.20 7.86 -0.03
N ASP A 82 -11.24 7.59 -1.33
CA ASP A 82 -12.07 6.53 -1.90
C ASP A 82 -11.55 5.15 -1.44
N TRP A 83 -10.23 5.00 -1.39
CA TRP A 83 -9.58 3.79 -0.90
C TRP A 83 -9.94 3.54 0.57
N ILE A 84 -9.81 4.54 1.45
CA ILE A 84 -10.15 4.47 2.88
C ILE A 84 -11.63 4.10 3.07
N ASN A 85 -12.54 4.77 2.36
CA ASN A 85 -13.99 4.56 2.49
C ASN A 85 -14.44 3.15 2.08
N ARG A 86 -13.69 2.47 1.23
CA ARG A 86 -13.95 1.06 0.86
C ARG A 86 -13.59 0.09 1.99
N GLY A 87 -12.69 0.46 2.88
CA GLY A 87 -12.29 -0.35 4.02
C GLY A 87 -13.40 -0.51 5.07
N LYS A 88 -13.30 -1.56 5.88
CA LYS A 88 -14.19 -1.79 7.01
C LYS A 88 -14.00 -0.67 8.04
N ASN A 89 -15.10 0.04 8.38
CA ASN A 89 -15.13 1.15 9.32
C ASN A 89 -14.18 2.32 8.94
N ALA A 90 -13.75 2.41 7.69
CA ALA A 90 -12.72 3.34 7.23
C ALA A 90 -11.41 3.25 8.04
N HIS A 91 -11.16 2.11 8.70
CA HIS A 91 -9.94 1.87 9.47
C HIS A 91 -8.79 1.49 8.53
N TYR A 92 -7.63 2.10 8.75
CA TYR A 92 -6.41 1.82 8.01
C TYR A 92 -5.16 2.11 8.84
N VAL A 93 -4.07 1.46 8.46
CA VAL A 93 -2.73 1.68 9.02
C VAL A 93 -1.77 2.02 7.90
N VAL A 94 -0.92 3.03 8.13
CA VAL A 94 0.16 3.38 7.21
C VAL A 94 1.49 3.03 7.83
N LYS A 95 2.29 2.29 7.08
CA LYS A 95 3.64 1.89 7.48
C LYS A 95 4.66 2.40 6.46
N ARG A 96 5.86 2.66 6.92
CA ARG A 96 6.98 3.16 6.13
C ARG A 96 8.18 2.24 6.30
N ILE A 97 8.95 2.05 5.24
CA ILE A 97 10.22 1.31 5.37
C ILE A 97 11.18 2.07 6.28
N LYS A 98 11.93 1.33 7.10
CA LYS A 98 13.03 1.90 7.89
C LYS A 98 14.08 2.51 6.96
N ASN A 99 14.67 3.62 7.37
CA ASN A 99 15.66 4.36 6.57
C ASN A 99 15.12 4.83 5.20
N SER A 100 13.82 5.16 5.13
CA SER A 100 13.16 5.60 3.90
C SER A 100 13.86 6.79 3.25
N GLU A 101 14.42 7.72 4.02
CA GLU A 101 15.17 8.87 3.53
C GLU A 101 16.43 8.50 2.73
N LYS A 102 16.98 7.30 2.96
CA LYS A 102 18.14 6.79 2.20
C LYS A 102 17.73 5.87 1.05
N LEU A 103 16.65 5.13 1.23
CA LEU A 103 16.22 4.10 0.28
C LEU A 103 15.24 4.62 -0.77
N LEU A 104 14.34 5.54 -0.40
CA LEU A 104 13.33 6.11 -1.31
C LEU A 104 13.82 7.45 -1.89
N THR A 105 14.99 7.42 -2.54
CA THR A 105 15.51 8.58 -3.28
C THR A 105 14.56 8.93 -4.44
N PRO A 106 14.66 10.15 -5.05
CA PRO A 106 13.87 10.49 -6.22
C PRO A 106 14.02 9.49 -7.37
N GLU A 107 15.21 8.92 -7.56
CA GLU A 107 15.50 7.89 -8.57
C GLU A 107 14.80 6.58 -8.23
N ALA A 108 14.85 6.14 -6.96
CA ALA A 108 14.15 4.94 -6.50
C ALA A 108 12.63 5.08 -6.65
N LEU A 109 12.06 6.23 -6.28
CA LEU A 109 10.63 6.52 -6.45
C LEU A 109 10.21 6.54 -7.92
N THR A 110 11.08 7.08 -8.80
CA THR A 110 10.87 7.04 -10.26
C THR A 110 10.86 5.60 -10.75
N LYS A 111 11.82 4.78 -10.30
CA LYS A 111 11.89 3.36 -10.66
C LYS A 111 10.69 2.57 -10.13
N MET A 112 10.20 2.86 -8.91
CA MET A 112 8.99 2.26 -8.37
C MET A 112 7.77 2.52 -9.27
N LYS A 113 7.62 3.74 -9.81
CA LYS A 113 6.56 4.05 -10.77
C LYS A 113 6.72 3.27 -12.07
N GLN A 114 7.93 3.23 -12.64
CA GLN A 114 8.22 2.47 -13.87
C GLN A 114 7.94 0.97 -13.70
N VAL A 115 8.31 0.39 -12.55
CA VAL A 115 7.98 -1.01 -12.24
C VAL A 115 6.48 -1.18 -12.10
N GLY A 116 5.80 -0.28 -11.38
CA GLY A 116 4.35 -0.31 -11.24
C GLY A 116 3.62 -0.24 -12.58
N GLU A 117 4.10 0.59 -13.53
CA GLU A 117 3.52 0.73 -14.86
C GLU A 117 3.46 -0.59 -15.66
N LYS A 118 4.36 -1.55 -15.39
CA LYS A 118 4.30 -2.90 -16.00
C LYS A 118 3.03 -3.66 -15.62
N TYR A 119 2.46 -3.33 -14.49
CA TYR A 119 1.26 -3.98 -13.93
C TYR A 119 -0.02 -3.18 -14.12
N ALA A 120 0.07 -1.90 -14.56
CA ALA A 120 -1.10 -1.05 -14.75
C ALA A 120 -2.12 -1.68 -15.70
N GLY A 121 -3.38 -1.70 -15.27
CA GLY A 121 -4.49 -2.27 -16.05
C GLY A 121 -4.56 -3.80 -16.05
N LYS A 122 -3.64 -4.51 -15.39
CA LYS A 122 -3.73 -5.97 -15.25
C LYS A 122 -4.90 -6.37 -14.36
N ASP A 123 -5.46 -7.54 -14.65
CA ASP A 123 -6.52 -8.11 -13.86
C ASP A 123 -6.05 -8.56 -12.47
N TYR A 124 -6.97 -8.52 -11.51
CA TYR A 124 -6.70 -9.03 -10.18
C TYR A 124 -6.58 -10.57 -10.20
N ASP A 125 -5.51 -11.09 -9.56
CA ASP A 125 -5.34 -12.52 -9.42
C ASP A 125 -6.13 -13.07 -8.24
N LEU A 126 -7.16 -13.84 -8.54
CA LEU A 126 -7.96 -14.56 -7.55
C LEU A 126 -7.33 -15.91 -7.15
N TYR A 127 -6.38 -16.39 -7.93
CA TYR A 127 -5.73 -17.68 -7.74
C TYR A 127 -4.43 -17.59 -6.95
N PHE A 128 -3.95 -16.36 -6.70
CA PHE A 128 -2.69 -16.10 -6.00
C PHE A 128 -1.49 -16.82 -6.62
N GLU A 129 -1.51 -17.00 -7.95
CA GLU A 129 -0.40 -17.56 -8.70
C GLU A 129 0.77 -16.56 -8.72
N TRP A 130 1.97 -17.07 -8.54
CA TRP A 130 3.17 -16.24 -8.65
C TRP A 130 3.51 -15.99 -10.12
N SER A 131 2.76 -15.09 -10.77
CA SER A 131 2.91 -14.77 -12.19
C SER A 131 2.85 -13.26 -12.44
N ASP A 132 3.16 -12.84 -13.68
CA ASP A 132 3.02 -11.45 -14.10
C ASP A 132 1.79 -11.23 -15.01
N SER A 133 0.99 -12.24 -15.28
CA SER A 133 -0.19 -12.12 -16.15
C SER A 133 -1.36 -11.44 -15.43
N ARG A 134 -1.56 -11.79 -14.17
CA ARG A 134 -2.47 -11.19 -13.19
C ARG A 134 -1.68 -10.90 -11.94
N ILE A 135 -2.21 -10.09 -11.03
CA ILE A 135 -1.48 -9.73 -9.82
C ILE A 135 -2.44 -9.43 -8.65
N TYR A 136 -2.10 -9.87 -7.44
CA TYR A 136 -2.84 -9.53 -6.22
C TYR A 136 -2.13 -8.45 -5.40
N CYS A 137 -2.80 -7.90 -4.38
CA CYS A 137 -2.40 -6.65 -3.74
C CYS A 137 -1.01 -6.69 -3.09
N SER A 138 -0.70 -7.72 -2.31
CA SER A 138 0.59 -7.85 -1.63
C SER A 138 1.71 -8.23 -2.60
N GLU A 139 1.44 -9.05 -3.61
CA GLU A 139 2.39 -9.36 -4.67
C GLU A 139 2.81 -8.10 -5.43
N LEU A 140 1.86 -7.24 -5.80
CA LEU A 140 2.15 -5.97 -6.47
C LEU A 140 3.13 -5.11 -5.66
N VAL A 141 2.83 -4.93 -4.37
CA VAL A 141 3.69 -4.11 -3.49
C VAL A 141 5.06 -4.77 -3.32
N TRP A 142 5.11 -6.07 -3.09
CA TRP A 142 6.35 -6.82 -2.92
C TRP A 142 7.25 -6.72 -4.16
N LYS A 143 6.71 -6.97 -5.36
CA LYS A 143 7.45 -6.90 -6.63
C LYS A 143 7.96 -5.49 -6.90
N ILE A 144 7.15 -4.46 -6.67
CA ILE A 144 7.60 -3.07 -6.85
C ILE A 144 8.79 -2.75 -5.95
N TYR A 145 8.72 -3.09 -4.66
CA TYR A 145 9.81 -2.85 -3.73
C TYR A 145 11.05 -3.68 -4.05
N LYS A 146 10.89 -4.95 -4.37
CA LYS A 146 11.99 -5.84 -4.74
C LYS A 146 12.72 -5.34 -5.99
N GLU A 147 11.98 -5.03 -7.07
CA GLU A 147 12.59 -4.63 -8.33
C GLU A 147 13.17 -3.21 -8.30
N ALA A 148 12.50 -2.27 -7.65
CA ALA A 148 12.91 -0.87 -7.65
C ALA A 148 13.94 -0.54 -6.58
N VAL A 149 13.82 -1.11 -5.39
CA VAL A 149 14.61 -0.76 -4.20
C VAL A 149 15.55 -1.88 -3.79
N GLY A 150 15.32 -3.12 -4.27
CA GLY A 150 16.06 -4.31 -3.84
C GLY A 150 15.63 -4.80 -2.45
N LEU A 151 14.44 -4.41 -1.98
CA LEU A 151 13.94 -4.70 -0.65
C LEU A 151 12.77 -5.69 -0.70
N GLU A 152 12.95 -6.85 -0.10
CA GLU A 152 11.89 -7.83 0.13
C GLU A 152 11.20 -7.49 1.45
N ILE A 153 9.92 -7.14 1.41
CA ILE A 153 9.11 -6.81 2.59
C ILE A 153 8.21 -7.99 2.90
N GLY A 154 8.34 -8.56 4.09
CA GLY A 154 7.70 -9.82 4.44
C GLY A 154 8.44 -11.02 3.86
N GLU A 155 7.89 -12.19 4.09
CA GLU A 155 8.45 -13.47 3.67
C GLU A 155 7.45 -14.19 2.76
N LEU A 156 7.97 -14.84 1.72
CA LEU A 156 7.18 -15.73 0.86
C LEU A 156 6.91 -17.02 1.62
N GLU A 157 5.67 -17.47 1.58
CA GLU A 157 5.19 -18.66 2.28
C GLU A 157 4.52 -19.60 1.27
N GLU A 158 4.56 -20.89 1.49
CA GLU A 158 3.74 -21.82 0.71
C GLU A 158 2.26 -21.67 1.10
N LEU A 159 1.35 -21.88 0.15
CA LEU A 159 -0.09 -21.84 0.43
C LEU A 159 -0.47 -22.82 1.56
N SER A 160 0.27 -23.93 1.72
CA SER A 160 0.08 -24.91 2.79
C SER A 160 0.40 -24.39 4.20
N ASP A 161 1.20 -23.33 4.33
CA ASP A 161 1.59 -22.76 5.63
C ASP A 161 0.45 -22.00 6.31
N PHE A 162 -0.58 -21.62 5.54
CA PHE A 162 -1.74 -20.90 6.04
C PHE A 162 -2.78 -21.83 6.67
N ASN A 163 -3.70 -21.26 7.46
CA ASN A 163 -4.81 -22.02 8.04
C ASN A 163 -5.85 -22.37 6.96
N LEU A 164 -5.62 -23.45 6.25
CA LEU A 164 -6.52 -23.97 5.23
C LEU A 164 -7.66 -24.84 5.80
N THR A 165 -7.66 -25.11 7.12
CA THR A 165 -8.63 -26.05 7.75
C THR A 165 -9.98 -25.42 8.06
N ASN A 166 -10.07 -24.09 8.11
CA ASN A 166 -11.32 -23.38 8.38
C ASN A 166 -12.31 -23.49 7.22
N GLU A 167 -13.59 -23.70 7.51
CA GLU A 167 -14.62 -23.93 6.49
C GLU A 167 -14.78 -22.76 5.50
N THR A 168 -14.65 -21.50 5.96
CA THR A 168 -14.70 -20.33 5.08
C THR A 168 -13.53 -20.32 4.09
N VAL A 169 -12.33 -20.73 4.54
CA VAL A 169 -11.14 -20.84 3.70
C VAL A 169 -11.28 -21.98 2.72
N LYS A 170 -11.68 -23.17 3.20
CA LYS A 170 -11.94 -24.35 2.35
C LYS A 170 -12.92 -24.04 1.23
N GLN A 171 -14.05 -23.39 1.58
CA GLN A 171 -15.04 -23.01 0.57
C GLN A 171 -14.43 -22.13 -0.51
N LYS A 172 -13.60 -21.12 -0.14
CA LYS A 172 -12.93 -20.25 -1.13
C LYS A 172 -11.88 -20.97 -1.97
N LEU A 173 -11.15 -21.89 -1.39
CA LEU A 173 -10.21 -22.73 -2.13
C LEU A 173 -10.93 -23.65 -3.12
N MET A 174 -12.04 -24.28 -2.69
CA MET A 174 -12.85 -25.13 -3.54
C MET A 174 -13.49 -24.35 -4.70
N GLU A 175 -14.00 -23.13 -4.45
CA GLU A 175 -14.54 -22.24 -5.49
C GLU A 175 -13.49 -21.92 -6.58
N ARG A 176 -12.19 -21.85 -6.22
CA ARG A 176 -11.12 -21.44 -7.13
C ARG A 176 -10.42 -22.60 -7.82
N TYR A 177 -10.09 -23.61 -7.05
CA TYR A 177 -9.20 -24.69 -7.50
C TYR A 177 -9.91 -26.05 -7.64
N GLY A 178 -11.16 -26.18 -7.14
CA GLY A 178 -11.76 -27.48 -6.99
C GLY A 178 -10.90 -28.38 -6.11
N ASP A 179 -10.66 -29.60 -6.55
CA ASP A 179 -9.85 -30.58 -5.82
C ASP A 179 -8.32 -30.37 -5.99
N ASN A 180 -7.91 -29.46 -6.86
CA ASN A 180 -6.49 -29.27 -7.23
C ASN A 180 -5.88 -28.02 -6.58
N ILE A 181 -5.91 -27.96 -5.25
CA ILE A 181 -5.34 -26.84 -4.49
C ILE A 181 -3.80 -26.87 -4.60
N PRO A 182 -3.15 -25.81 -5.13
CA PRO A 182 -1.69 -25.75 -5.31
C PRO A 182 -0.99 -25.44 -3.98
N LYS A 183 -0.80 -26.46 -3.14
CA LYS A 183 -0.29 -26.29 -1.77
C LYS A 183 1.13 -25.73 -1.69
N GLU A 184 1.94 -26.00 -2.70
CA GLU A 184 3.35 -25.56 -2.81
C GLU A 184 3.49 -24.20 -3.52
N GLU A 185 2.37 -23.57 -3.92
CA GLU A 185 2.41 -22.24 -4.55
C GLU A 185 2.91 -21.20 -3.54
N LEU A 186 3.93 -20.44 -3.96
CA LEU A 186 4.48 -19.37 -3.13
C LEU A 186 3.58 -18.13 -3.19
N VAL A 187 3.25 -17.63 -2.04
CA VAL A 187 2.43 -16.42 -1.89
C VAL A 187 3.05 -15.45 -0.88
N ILE A 188 2.77 -14.18 -1.05
CA ILE A 188 3.06 -13.13 -0.06
C ILE A 188 1.76 -12.62 0.52
N SER A 189 1.57 -12.72 1.83
CA SER A 189 0.36 -12.24 2.49
C SER A 189 0.45 -10.78 2.92
N PRO A 190 -0.68 -10.04 2.99
CA PRO A 190 -0.70 -8.72 3.62
C PRO A 190 -0.22 -8.77 5.08
N GLU A 191 -0.46 -9.88 5.78
CA GLU A 191 -0.01 -10.10 7.15
C GLU A 191 1.51 -10.17 7.27
N SER A 192 2.17 -11.02 6.46
CA SER A 192 3.62 -11.14 6.43
C SER A 192 4.29 -9.79 6.15
N MET A 193 3.74 -9.02 5.21
CA MET A 193 4.23 -7.66 4.94
C MET A 193 3.97 -6.71 6.11
N PHE A 194 2.80 -6.76 6.74
CA PHE A 194 2.44 -5.91 7.87
C PHE A 194 3.39 -6.11 9.06
N ASN A 195 3.74 -7.35 9.36
CA ASN A 195 4.60 -7.74 10.49
C ASN A 195 6.09 -7.67 10.17
N SER A 196 6.46 -7.32 8.94
CA SER A 196 7.87 -7.18 8.55
C SER A 196 8.62 -6.23 9.48
N ASP A 197 9.78 -6.67 9.96
CA ASP A 197 10.69 -5.88 10.77
C ASP A 197 11.32 -4.69 10.02
N LYS A 198 11.17 -4.68 8.68
CA LYS A 198 11.62 -3.60 7.80
C LYS A 198 10.70 -2.38 7.81
N LEU A 199 9.51 -2.51 8.39
CA LEU A 199 8.50 -1.45 8.46
C LEU A 199 8.35 -0.86 9.86
N ILE A 200 8.00 0.44 9.90
CA ILE A 200 7.53 1.14 11.09
C ILE A 200 6.13 1.68 10.84
N THR A 201 5.26 1.63 11.84
CA THR A 201 3.94 2.29 11.77
C THR A 201 4.13 3.79 11.91
N ILE A 202 3.55 4.57 10.99
CA ILE A 202 3.59 6.02 11.02
C ILE A 202 2.22 6.64 11.30
N PHE A 203 1.15 5.87 11.05
CA PHE A 203 -0.22 6.30 11.32
C PHE A 203 -1.16 5.10 11.48
N GLU A 204 -2.13 5.24 12.38
CA GLU A 204 -3.28 4.33 12.56
C GLU A 204 -4.46 5.16 13.07
N ASN A 205 -5.68 4.95 12.51
CA ASN A 205 -6.91 5.62 12.94
C ASN A 205 -7.85 4.70 13.71
#